data_19c0ee424fc345d4d8c7561bc68ff398
#
_entry.id   19c0ee424fc345d4d8c7561bc68ff398
#
_cell.length_a   1.000
_cell.length_b   1.000
_cell.length_c   1.000
_cell.angle_alpha   90.00
_cell.angle_beta   90.00
_cell.angle_gamma   90.00
#
_symmetry.space_group_name_H-M   'P 1'
#
loop_
_entity.id
_entity.type
_entity.pdbx_description
1 polymer ?
#
loop_
_entity_poly.entity_id
_entity_poly.type
_entity_poly.pdbx_seq_one_letter_code
_entity_poly.pdbx_strand_id
1 'polypeptide(L)'
;MMHKKRWAAFVLAAALVLTGCSAGSFLHFGKGSGGSTVQKIDRPAVESAELQFAHPAAGDTIAVFDTSAGVFKAVLFPDKAPQAYDNFAGLVQAGYYNGLTFSRVESGFVVEAGQGADGRGSTIWNGSRYPAETTDSLHHYSGALCMGTDASGECASVFYVVQTLPGDQSVTQ
;
A
#
# COMPACT_ATOMS: atom_id res chain seq x y z
N MET A 1 -33.89 55.32 -4.06
CA MET A 1 -32.61 55.52 -3.32
C MET A 1 -32.13 54.17 -2.83
N MET A 2 -31.19 53.56 -3.56
CA MET A 2 -30.65 52.21 -3.25
C MET A 2 -29.30 52.34 -2.56
N HIS A 3 -29.24 51.92 -1.30
CA HIS A 3 -27.96 51.82 -0.57
C HIS A 3 -27.24 50.51 -0.93
N LYS A 4 -26.13 50.63 -1.67
CA LYS A 4 -25.19 49.54 -1.91
C LYS A 4 -24.31 49.36 -0.66
N LYS A 5 -24.48 48.23 0.07
CA LYS A 5 -23.52 47.81 1.11
C LYS A 5 -22.33 47.17 0.46
N ARG A 6 -21.15 47.80 0.61
CA ARG A 6 -19.85 47.28 0.20
C ARG A 6 -19.34 46.33 1.29
N TRP A 7 -19.19 45.07 0.96
CA TRP A 7 -18.52 44.09 1.82
C TRP A 7 -17.01 44.13 1.48
N ALA A 8 -16.21 44.50 2.47
CA ALA A 8 -14.75 44.40 2.39
C ALA A 8 -14.33 42.96 2.71
N ALA A 9 -13.78 42.27 1.74
CA ALA A 9 -13.14 40.97 1.95
C ALA A 9 -11.74 41.20 2.51
N PHE A 10 -11.52 40.80 3.75
CA PHE A 10 -10.17 40.70 4.32
C PHE A 10 -9.52 39.42 3.77
N VAL A 11 -8.53 39.57 2.90
CA VAL A 11 -7.65 38.50 2.49
C VAL A 11 -6.53 38.40 3.53
N LEU A 12 -6.62 37.38 4.38
CA LEU A 12 -5.53 37.04 5.29
C LEU A 12 -4.52 36.18 4.52
N ALA A 13 -3.44 36.78 4.06
CA ALA A 13 -2.33 36.06 3.46
C ALA A 13 -1.51 35.38 4.56
N ALA A 14 -1.77 34.10 4.81
CA ALA A 14 -0.88 33.28 5.62
C ALA A 14 0.26 32.78 4.72
N ALA A 15 1.43 33.37 4.86
CA ALA A 15 2.65 32.88 4.24
C ALA A 15 3.07 31.58 4.93
N LEU A 16 2.75 30.42 4.34
CA LEU A 16 3.33 29.15 4.72
C LEU A 16 4.73 29.07 4.12
N VAL A 17 5.73 29.15 4.98
CA VAL A 17 7.12 28.83 4.61
C VAL A 17 7.19 27.31 4.45
N LEU A 18 7.06 26.83 3.21
CA LEU A 18 7.33 25.44 2.86
C LEU A 18 8.83 25.24 2.74
N THR A 19 9.46 24.80 3.83
CA THR A 19 10.77 24.15 3.74
C THR A 19 10.57 22.87 2.96
N GLY A 20 11.22 22.79 1.78
CA GLY A 20 11.07 21.71 0.84
C GLY A 20 11.56 20.37 1.40
N CYS A 21 10.63 19.48 1.67
CA CYS A 21 10.86 18.05 1.59
C CYS A 21 10.35 17.60 0.23
N SER A 22 11.22 17.01 -0.57
CA SER A 22 10.85 16.33 -1.81
C SER A 22 9.74 15.31 -1.50
N ALA A 23 8.56 15.56 -2.05
CA ALA A 23 7.38 14.78 -1.70
C ALA A 23 7.40 13.45 -2.47
N GLY A 24 7.79 12.38 -1.79
CA GLY A 24 7.41 11.03 -2.23
C GLY A 24 5.88 10.89 -2.20
N SER A 25 5.32 10.14 -3.13
CA SER A 25 3.89 9.85 -3.15
C SER A 25 3.51 8.89 -2.02
N PHE A 26 2.56 9.28 -1.17
CA PHE A 26 2.04 8.45 -0.09
C PHE A 26 0.65 7.95 -0.44
N LEU A 27 0.49 6.64 -0.46
CA LEU A 27 -0.81 5.98 -0.54
C LEU A 27 -1.24 5.53 0.87
N HIS A 28 -2.43 5.92 1.29
CA HIS A 28 -2.94 5.64 2.63
C HIS A 28 -4.04 4.58 2.59
N PHE A 29 -3.85 3.50 3.31
CA PHE A 29 -4.79 2.39 3.44
C PHE A 29 -5.35 2.35 4.86
N GLY A 30 -6.64 2.58 5.01
CA GLY A 30 -7.39 2.42 6.25
C GLY A 30 -7.17 3.52 7.29
N LYS A 31 -8.17 3.74 8.12
CA LYS A 31 -8.12 4.57 9.32
C LYS A 31 -8.57 3.71 10.50
N GLY A 32 -7.60 3.04 11.14
CA GLY A 32 -7.83 2.34 12.40
C GLY A 32 -7.73 3.30 13.59
N SER A 33 -8.75 3.35 14.41
CA SER A 33 -8.73 4.03 15.70
C SER A 33 -8.46 3.00 16.79
N GLY A 34 -7.20 2.69 17.04
CA GLY A 34 -6.81 1.79 18.10
C GLY A 34 -5.35 1.97 18.47
N GLY A 35 -5.07 2.44 19.67
CA GLY A 35 -3.71 2.52 20.20
C GLY A 35 -3.14 1.12 20.43
N SER A 36 -2.47 0.57 19.41
CA SER A 36 -1.67 -0.63 19.52
C SER A 36 -0.21 -0.25 19.65
N THR A 37 0.46 -0.77 20.66
CA THR A 37 1.92 -0.67 20.78
C THR A 37 2.55 -1.50 19.67
N VAL A 38 3.10 -0.82 18.67
CA VAL A 38 3.89 -1.48 17.62
C VAL A 38 5.11 -2.11 18.28
N GLN A 39 5.18 -3.42 18.30
CA GLN A 39 6.40 -4.11 18.69
C GLN A 39 7.45 -3.90 17.60
N LYS A 40 8.48 -3.11 17.92
CA LYS A 40 9.64 -2.97 17.03
C LYS A 40 10.43 -4.27 17.05
N ILE A 41 10.35 -5.02 15.97
CA ILE A 41 11.22 -6.18 15.75
C ILE A 41 12.50 -5.63 15.12
N ASP A 42 13.59 -5.61 15.89
CA ASP A 42 14.92 -5.31 15.34
C ASP A 42 15.37 -6.53 14.52
N ARG A 43 15.24 -6.42 13.21
CA ARG A 43 15.85 -7.37 12.28
C ARG A 43 17.23 -6.85 11.90
N PRO A 44 18.25 -7.72 11.83
CA PRO A 44 19.55 -7.30 11.30
C PRO A 44 19.35 -6.76 9.88
N ALA A 45 20.03 -5.68 9.55
CA ALA A 45 20.05 -5.16 8.19
C ALA A 45 20.64 -6.23 7.26
N VAL A 46 19.90 -6.57 6.20
CA VAL A 46 20.42 -7.45 5.15
C VAL A 46 21.11 -6.54 4.14
N GLU A 47 22.43 -6.62 4.07
CA GLU A 47 23.19 -5.97 3.01
C GLU A 47 23.05 -6.81 1.75
N SER A 48 22.19 -6.40 0.84
CA SER A 48 21.98 -7.03 -0.45
C SER A 48 21.89 -5.96 -1.54
N ALA A 49 22.40 -6.27 -2.72
CA ALA A 49 22.22 -5.43 -3.92
C ALA A 49 20.81 -5.53 -4.52
N GLU A 50 19.95 -6.37 -3.97
CA GLU A 50 18.61 -6.57 -4.48
C GLU A 50 17.68 -5.39 -4.15
N LEU A 51 16.84 -5.05 -5.11
CA LEU A 51 15.93 -3.90 -5.06
C LEU A 51 15.05 -3.88 -3.79
N GLN A 52 14.56 -5.04 -3.36
CA GLN A 52 13.66 -5.16 -2.21
C GLN A 52 14.33 -4.92 -0.85
N PHE A 53 15.65 -4.96 -0.78
CA PHE A 53 16.41 -4.68 0.45
C PHE A 53 16.98 -3.26 0.49
N ALA A 54 16.83 -2.50 -0.59
CA ALA A 54 17.22 -1.09 -0.60
C ALA A 54 16.40 -0.28 0.39
N HIS A 55 17.04 0.68 1.07
CA HIS A 55 16.31 1.65 1.87
C HIS A 55 15.48 2.57 0.98
N PRO A 56 14.25 2.93 1.40
CA PRO A 56 13.45 3.88 0.67
C PRO A 56 14.19 5.20 0.43
N ALA A 57 14.12 5.70 -0.80
CA ALA A 57 14.73 6.94 -1.24
C ALA A 57 13.68 8.02 -1.50
N ALA A 58 14.14 9.27 -1.65
CA ALA A 58 13.27 10.37 -2.05
C ALA A 58 12.74 10.12 -3.48
N GLY A 59 11.42 10.15 -3.63
CA GLY A 59 10.73 9.85 -4.89
C GLY A 59 10.07 8.48 -4.93
N ASP A 60 10.40 7.57 -4.01
CA ASP A 60 9.72 6.28 -3.93
C ASP A 60 8.24 6.44 -3.54
N THR A 61 7.41 5.58 -4.07
CA THR A 61 6.00 5.49 -3.66
C THR A 61 5.86 4.56 -2.47
N ILE A 62 5.26 5.07 -1.39
CA ILE A 62 5.05 4.35 -0.15
C ILE A 62 3.57 4.13 0.10
N ALA A 63 3.14 2.88 0.22
CA ALA A 63 1.83 2.53 0.75
C ALA A 63 1.88 2.48 2.28
N VAL A 64 0.94 3.16 2.93
CA VAL A 64 0.80 3.18 4.40
C VAL A 64 -0.47 2.43 4.77
N PHE A 65 -0.31 1.35 5.53
CA PHE A 65 -1.40 0.51 6.02
C PHE A 65 -1.64 0.84 7.51
N ASP A 66 -2.75 1.52 7.78
CA ASP A 66 -3.20 1.82 9.14
C ASP A 66 -4.26 0.79 9.55
N THR A 67 -3.92 -0.08 10.48
CA THR A 67 -4.75 -1.21 10.88
C THR A 67 -5.07 -1.18 12.38
N SER A 68 -6.03 -1.96 12.82
CA SER A 68 -6.35 -2.12 14.24
C SER A 68 -5.19 -2.72 15.06
N ALA A 69 -4.25 -3.40 14.41
CA ALA A 69 -3.06 -4.00 15.04
C ALA A 69 -1.81 -3.09 14.97
N GLY A 70 -1.89 -1.96 14.27
CA GLY A 70 -0.78 -1.01 14.11
C GLY A 70 -0.57 -0.59 12.66
N VAL A 71 0.44 0.23 12.45
CA VAL A 71 0.78 0.80 11.15
C VAL A 71 2.01 0.09 10.58
N PHE A 72 1.93 -0.30 9.31
CA PHE A 72 3.10 -0.73 8.55
C PHE A 72 3.16 -0.03 7.19
N LYS A 73 4.30 -0.12 6.52
CA LYS A 73 4.55 0.57 5.26
C LYS A 73 5.20 -0.38 4.27
N ALA A 74 4.88 -0.19 3.00
CA ALA A 74 5.50 -0.90 1.89
C ALA A 74 5.99 0.07 0.81
N VAL A 75 7.17 -0.15 0.27
CA VAL A 75 7.65 0.49 -0.96
C VAL A 75 6.96 -0.19 -2.13
N LEU A 76 6.46 0.58 -3.08
CA LEU A 76 5.87 0.07 -4.31
C LEU A 76 6.82 0.30 -5.49
N PHE A 77 6.78 -0.60 -6.44
CA PHE A 77 7.66 -0.62 -7.61
C PHE A 77 6.87 -0.47 -8.91
N PRO A 78 6.35 0.76 -9.23
CA PRO A 78 5.49 1.00 -10.40
C PRO A 78 6.15 0.60 -11.71
N ASP A 79 7.46 0.77 -11.85
CA ASP A 79 8.20 0.41 -13.07
C ASP A 79 8.33 -1.11 -13.27
N LYS A 80 8.08 -1.91 -12.23
CA LYS A 80 8.18 -3.37 -12.27
C LYS A 80 6.84 -4.07 -12.42
N ALA A 81 5.77 -3.46 -11.93
CA ALA A 81 4.41 -3.98 -11.96
C ALA A 81 3.41 -2.82 -12.16
N PRO A 82 3.39 -2.20 -13.35
CA PRO A 82 2.60 -0.98 -13.61
C PRO A 82 1.09 -1.18 -13.47
N GLN A 83 0.52 -2.29 -13.96
CA GLN A 83 -0.92 -2.53 -13.85
C GLN A 83 -1.34 -2.81 -12.41
N ALA A 84 -0.55 -3.60 -11.69
CA ALA A 84 -0.76 -3.87 -10.27
C ALA A 84 -0.70 -2.58 -9.46
N TYR A 85 0.30 -1.73 -9.75
CA TYR A 85 0.44 -0.42 -9.13
C TYR A 85 -0.77 0.48 -9.42
N ASP A 86 -1.15 0.63 -10.67
CA ASP A 86 -2.26 1.52 -11.08
C ASP A 86 -3.58 1.09 -10.44
N ASN A 87 -3.86 -0.22 -10.45
CA ASN A 87 -5.05 -0.76 -9.82
C ASN A 87 -5.03 -0.53 -8.30
N PHE A 88 -3.95 -0.90 -7.64
CA PHE A 88 -3.82 -0.75 -6.19
C PHE A 88 -3.93 0.72 -5.78
N ALA A 89 -3.16 1.61 -6.41
CA ALA A 89 -3.16 3.04 -6.12
C ALA A 89 -4.53 3.69 -6.38
N GLY A 90 -5.17 3.35 -7.49
CA GLY A 90 -6.50 3.87 -7.83
C GLY A 90 -7.57 3.39 -6.84
N LEU A 91 -7.54 2.14 -6.41
CA LEU A 91 -8.44 1.60 -5.40
C LEU A 91 -8.18 2.22 -4.00
N VAL A 92 -6.93 2.51 -3.65
CA VAL A 92 -6.58 3.26 -2.43
C VAL A 92 -7.19 4.67 -2.48
N GLN A 93 -7.03 5.37 -3.60
CA GLN A 93 -7.60 6.71 -3.80
C GLN A 93 -9.13 6.71 -3.75
N ALA A 94 -9.76 5.67 -4.26
CA ALA A 94 -11.21 5.47 -4.18
C ALA A 94 -11.70 5.06 -2.77
N GLY A 95 -10.80 4.80 -1.83
CA GLY A 95 -11.14 4.35 -0.47
C GLY A 95 -11.64 2.91 -0.40
N TYR A 96 -11.44 2.12 -1.45
CA TYR A 96 -11.93 0.74 -1.53
C TYR A 96 -11.46 -0.14 -0.37
N TYR A 97 -10.22 0.00 0.03
CA TYR A 97 -9.63 -0.82 1.08
C TYR A 97 -10.03 -0.40 2.50
N ASN A 98 -10.66 0.78 2.68
CA ASN A 98 -11.02 1.28 3.99
C ASN A 98 -12.06 0.39 4.66
N GLY A 99 -11.75 -0.09 5.87
CA GLY A 99 -12.63 -0.95 6.65
C GLY A 99 -12.65 -2.42 6.22
N LEU A 100 -11.87 -2.81 5.20
CA LEU A 100 -11.70 -4.21 4.87
C LEU A 100 -10.92 -4.94 5.97
N THR A 101 -11.15 -6.24 6.10
CA THR A 101 -10.45 -7.11 7.05
C THR A 101 -9.39 -7.93 6.34
N PHE A 102 -8.41 -8.40 7.09
CA PHE A 102 -7.54 -9.48 6.63
C PHE A 102 -8.36 -10.76 6.59
N SER A 103 -8.58 -11.27 5.38
CA SER A 103 -9.46 -12.41 5.10
C SER A 103 -8.80 -13.77 5.38
N ARG A 104 -7.47 -13.80 5.34
CA ARG A 104 -6.66 -14.99 5.58
C ARG A 104 -5.39 -14.62 6.33
N VAL A 105 -5.11 -15.38 7.37
CA VAL A 105 -3.88 -15.26 8.15
C VAL A 105 -3.33 -16.65 8.40
N GLU A 106 -2.24 -16.99 7.74
CA GLU A 106 -1.51 -18.25 7.94
C GLU A 106 -0.11 -17.94 8.48
N SER A 107 0.11 -18.35 9.74
CA SER A 107 1.39 -18.13 10.39
C SER A 107 2.51 -18.86 9.68
N GLY A 108 3.59 -18.15 9.37
CA GLY A 108 4.73 -18.69 8.64
C GLY A 108 4.54 -18.75 7.12
N PHE A 109 3.42 -18.23 6.60
CA PHE A 109 3.13 -18.22 5.17
C PHE A 109 2.69 -16.82 4.68
N VAL A 110 1.42 -16.46 4.84
CA VAL A 110 0.90 -15.18 4.33
C VAL A 110 -0.15 -14.54 5.22
N VAL A 111 -0.29 -13.22 5.07
CA VAL A 111 -1.43 -12.44 5.57
C VAL A 111 -2.09 -11.79 4.35
N GLU A 112 -3.37 -12.11 4.08
CA GLU A 112 -4.11 -11.72 2.88
C GLU A 112 -5.26 -10.77 3.20
N ALA A 113 -5.46 -9.77 2.35
CA ALA A 113 -6.56 -8.81 2.41
C ALA A 113 -6.96 -8.32 1.00
N GLY A 114 -7.94 -7.42 0.94
CA GLY A 114 -8.36 -6.78 -0.31
C GLY A 114 -9.56 -7.43 -0.99
N GLN A 115 -10.16 -8.46 -0.37
CA GLN A 115 -11.46 -8.98 -0.82
C GLN A 115 -12.59 -8.02 -0.40
N GLY A 116 -13.50 -7.72 -1.32
CA GLY A 116 -14.73 -7.01 -1.00
C GLY A 116 -15.69 -7.85 -0.16
N ALA A 117 -16.78 -7.24 0.29
CA ALA A 117 -17.81 -7.91 1.08
C ALA A 117 -18.48 -9.10 0.36
N ASP A 118 -18.40 -9.14 -0.95
CA ASP A 118 -18.88 -10.24 -1.81
C ASP A 118 -17.87 -11.39 -1.96
N GLY A 119 -16.72 -11.31 -1.27
CA GLY A 119 -15.63 -12.27 -1.37
C GLY A 119 -14.83 -12.18 -2.68
N ARG A 120 -15.11 -11.16 -3.49
CA ARG A 120 -14.42 -10.93 -4.77
C ARG A 120 -13.49 -9.74 -4.66
N GLY A 121 -12.50 -9.71 -5.53
CA GLY A 121 -11.66 -8.55 -5.74
C GLY A 121 -12.32 -7.54 -6.68
N SER A 122 -11.84 -6.30 -6.65
CA SER A 122 -12.27 -5.22 -7.52
C SER A 122 -11.10 -4.66 -8.34
N THR A 123 -11.40 -3.90 -9.38
CA THR A 123 -10.39 -3.16 -10.14
C THR A 123 -10.91 -1.77 -10.51
N ILE A 124 -10.00 -0.86 -10.83
CA ILE A 124 -10.34 0.46 -11.37
C ILE A 124 -10.94 0.37 -12.79
N TRP A 125 -10.86 -0.79 -13.43
CA TRP A 125 -11.37 -1.05 -14.79
C TRP A 125 -12.74 -1.76 -14.76
N ASN A 126 -13.64 -1.31 -13.86
CA ASN A 126 -15.01 -1.84 -13.75
C ASN A 126 -15.07 -3.36 -13.52
N GLY A 127 -14.14 -3.90 -12.74
CA GLY A 127 -14.07 -5.32 -12.42
C GLY A 127 -13.35 -6.19 -13.43
N SER A 128 -12.86 -5.63 -14.55
CA SER A 128 -11.99 -6.35 -15.47
C SER A 128 -10.66 -6.68 -14.79
N ARG A 129 -10.31 -7.96 -14.74
CA ARG A 129 -9.06 -8.42 -14.15
C ARG A 129 -7.88 -8.13 -15.06
N TYR A 130 -6.67 -8.22 -14.54
CA TYR A 130 -5.43 -8.02 -15.28
C TYR A 130 -4.47 -9.19 -15.01
N PRO A 131 -3.59 -9.53 -15.97
CA PRO A 131 -2.64 -10.63 -15.81
C PRO A 131 -1.64 -10.33 -14.70
N ALA A 132 -1.18 -11.38 -14.02
CA ALA A 132 -0.11 -11.23 -13.05
C ALA A 132 1.18 -10.69 -13.71
N GLU A 133 1.77 -9.69 -13.09
CA GLU A 133 3.03 -9.10 -13.52
C GLU A 133 4.16 -9.70 -12.69
N THR A 134 5.06 -10.43 -13.33
CA THR A 134 6.22 -11.06 -12.72
C THR A 134 7.51 -10.52 -13.31
N THR A 135 8.57 -10.45 -12.48
CA THR A 135 9.89 -9.96 -12.89
C THR A 135 10.97 -10.68 -12.08
N ASP A 136 12.13 -10.88 -12.70
CA ASP A 136 13.28 -11.51 -12.05
C ASP A 136 13.93 -10.65 -10.94
N SER A 137 13.45 -9.43 -10.75
CA SER A 137 13.99 -8.50 -9.74
C SER A 137 13.13 -8.36 -8.48
N LEU A 138 11.99 -9.06 -8.41
CA LEU A 138 11.10 -9.07 -7.24
C LEU A 138 10.78 -10.51 -6.85
N HIS A 139 10.95 -10.81 -5.56
CA HIS A 139 10.81 -12.16 -5.01
C HIS A 139 9.87 -12.17 -3.80
N HIS A 140 9.40 -13.34 -3.41
CA HIS A 140 8.55 -13.56 -2.25
C HIS A 140 9.33 -13.58 -0.92
N TYR A 141 10.20 -12.60 -0.72
CA TYR A 141 10.89 -12.46 0.57
C TYR A 141 9.91 -12.13 1.70
N SER A 142 10.27 -12.49 2.92
CA SER A 142 9.47 -12.13 4.10
C SER A 142 9.25 -10.62 4.18
N GLY A 143 7.98 -10.21 4.22
CA GLY A 143 7.56 -8.82 4.16
C GLY A 143 7.23 -8.31 2.76
N ALA A 144 7.42 -9.11 1.70
CA ALA A 144 7.01 -8.72 0.35
C ALA A 144 5.49 -8.56 0.27
N LEU A 145 5.05 -7.46 -0.35
CA LEU A 145 3.66 -7.19 -0.70
C LEU A 145 3.42 -7.67 -2.14
N CYS A 146 2.52 -8.61 -2.32
CA CYS A 146 2.26 -9.24 -3.60
C CYS A 146 0.76 -9.20 -3.92
N MET A 147 0.40 -9.11 -5.22
CA MET A 147 -0.98 -9.24 -5.65
C MET A 147 -1.38 -10.71 -5.73
N GLY A 148 -2.57 -11.01 -5.21
CA GLY A 148 -3.15 -12.36 -5.30
C GLY A 148 -3.74 -12.62 -6.69
N THR A 149 -3.53 -13.85 -7.19
CA THR A 149 -4.11 -14.33 -8.45
C THR A 149 -5.30 -15.24 -8.21
N ASP A 150 -6.22 -15.26 -9.15
CA ASP A 150 -7.25 -16.29 -9.22
C ASP A 150 -6.74 -17.55 -9.93
N ALA A 151 -7.64 -18.52 -10.14
CA ALA A 151 -7.32 -19.80 -10.79
C ALA A 151 -6.90 -19.65 -12.27
N SER A 152 -7.21 -18.52 -12.90
CA SER A 152 -6.78 -18.19 -14.28
C SER A 152 -5.45 -17.43 -14.33
N GLY A 153 -4.87 -17.11 -13.18
CA GLY A 153 -3.64 -16.33 -13.11
C GLY A 153 -3.85 -14.82 -13.24
N GLU A 154 -5.09 -14.36 -13.06
CA GLU A 154 -5.43 -12.95 -13.15
C GLU A 154 -5.56 -12.30 -11.76
N CYS A 155 -5.15 -11.04 -11.68
CA CYS A 155 -5.17 -10.22 -10.47
C CYS A 155 -6.37 -9.29 -10.41
N ALA A 156 -6.71 -8.86 -9.18
CA ALA A 156 -7.66 -7.80 -8.90
C ALA A 156 -7.17 -6.98 -7.70
N SER A 157 -8.01 -6.75 -6.67
CA SER A 157 -7.63 -5.99 -5.47
C SER A 157 -6.99 -6.83 -4.36
N VAL A 158 -7.07 -8.14 -4.45
CA VAL A 158 -6.55 -9.04 -3.41
C VAL A 158 -5.03 -8.95 -3.39
N PHE A 159 -4.49 -8.78 -2.20
CA PHE A 159 -3.04 -8.77 -1.97
C PHE A 159 -2.68 -9.62 -0.75
N TYR A 160 -1.45 -10.05 -0.67
CA TYR A 160 -0.91 -10.70 0.51
C TYR A 160 0.48 -10.16 0.87
N VAL A 161 0.79 -10.23 2.16
CA VAL A 161 2.12 -9.98 2.69
C VAL A 161 2.72 -11.33 3.05
N VAL A 162 3.91 -11.60 2.54
CA VAL A 162 4.63 -12.85 2.81
C VAL A 162 5.12 -12.83 4.25
N GLN A 163 4.84 -13.91 4.99
CA GLN A 163 5.25 -14.11 6.37
C GLN A 163 6.00 -15.43 6.50
N THR A 164 7.32 -15.40 6.36
CA THR A 164 8.14 -16.58 6.59
C THR A 164 8.69 -16.59 8.01
N LEU A 165 8.78 -17.78 8.59
CA LEU A 165 9.50 -17.97 9.86
C LEU A 165 11.01 -17.93 9.63
N PRO A 166 11.81 -17.48 10.62
CA PRO A 166 13.26 -17.55 10.52
C PRO A 166 13.71 -18.99 10.24
N GLY A 167 14.45 -19.19 9.15
CA GLY A 167 14.96 -20.50 8.72
C GLY A 167 14.04 -21.27 7.77
N ASP A 168 12.83 -20.79 7.48
CA ASP A 168 11.98 -21.38 6.46
C ASP A 168 12.30 -20.78 5.09
N GLN A 169 12.79 -21.61 4.18
CA GLN A 169 13.14 -21.23 2.80
C GLN A 169 12.09 -21.68 1.77
N SER A 170 10.95 -22.21 2.22
CA SER A 170 9.94 -22.80 1.34
C SER A 170 9.18 -21.78 0.47
N VAL A 171 9.33 -20.47 0.75
CA VAL A 171 8.61 -19.38 0.06
C VAL A 171 9.54 -18.51 -0.79
N THR A 172 10.79 -18.92 -0.99
CA THR A 172 11.81 -18.16 -1.74
C THR A 172 11.97 -18.63 -3.20
N GLN A 173 11.01 -19.36 -3.75
CA GLN A 173 11.03 -19.78 -5.17
C GLN A 173 9.95 -19.06 -5.97
#